data_b595e6e316f70de0ce1bfec129ee5da8
#
_entry.id   b595e6e316f70de0ce1bfec129ee5da8
#
_cell.length_a   1.000
_cell.length_b   1.000
_cell.length_c   1.000
_cell.angle_alpha   90.00
_cell.angle_beta   90.00
_cell.angle_gamma   90.00
#
_symmetry.space_group_name_H-M   'P 1'
#
loop_
_entity.id
_entity.type
_entity.pdbx_description
1 polymer ?
#
loop_
_entity_poly.entity_id
_entity_poly.type
_entity_poly.pdbx_seq_one_letter_code
_entity_poly.pdbx_strand_id
1 'polypeptide(L)'
;MGDKITAKSIVTKYGIDGVPGYDKELPNNEDEILKIADEIGYPLIVKATAGGGGRGMKIVRSSKELINSVQIAKQEALNGFGSDVVYFEKFIENPRHIEVQVVGDGKGNAIHLGTRDCSIQRRHQKLIEEAPARDVNKEKLDEVLENCVNLCKDLNYEGVGTLEFLYENECFYFLEMNTRIQVEHPVTEMITGFDLVKAQLRIALGMPCLLYTSPSPRD
;
A
#
# COMPACT_ATOMS: atom_id res chain seq x y z
N MET A 1 -3.63 -9.36 -6.20
CA MET A 1 -3.36 -8.07 -5.49
C MET A 1 -4.62 -7.41 -4.89
N GLY A 2 -5.83 -7.85 -5.20
CA GLY A 2 -7.08 -7.28 -4.64
C GLY A 2 -7.39 -7.65 -3.17
N ASP A 3 -6.84 -8.75 -2.68
CA ASP A 3 -6.94 -9.15 -1.28
C ASP A 3 -5.70 -8.67 -0.50
N LYS A 4 -5.91 -7.96 0.61
CA LYS A 4 -4.83 -7.30 1.36
C LYS A 4 -3.83 -8.28 1.99
N ILE A 5 -4.33 -9.38 2.56
CA ILE A 5 -3.47 -10.38 3.20
C ILE A 5 -2.62 -11.09 2.15
N THR A 6 -3.26 -11.50 1.05
CA THR A 6 -2.56 -12.13 -0.07
C THR A 6 -1.55 -11.16 -0.69
N ALA A 7 -1.91 -9.91 -0.91
CA ALA A 7 -1.00 -8.90 -1.44
C ALA A 7 0.23 -8.73 -0.55
N LYS A 8 0.05 -8.59 0.77
CA LYS A 8 1.13 -8.48 1.75
C LYS A 8 2.06 -9.70 1.73
N SER A 9 1.51 -10.93 1.68
CA SER A 9 2.33 -12.14 1.59
C SER A 9 3.13 -12.27 0.29
N ILE A 10 2.61 -11.70 -0.80
CA ILE A 10 3.33 -11.66 -2.08
C ILE A 10 4.47 -10.65 -2.01
N VAL A 11 4.22 -9.41 -1.61
CA VAL A 11 5.23 -8.34 -1.61
C VAL A 11 6.40 -8.64 -0.67
N THR A 12 6.15 -9.32 0.45
CA THR A 12 7.18 -9.73 1.40
C THR A 12 8.25 -10.65 0.76
N LYS A 13 7.87 -11.46 -0.23
CA LYS A 13 8.83 -12.32 -0.97
C LYS A 13 9.83 -11.51 -1.81
N TYR A 14 9.52 -10.25 -2.07
CA TYR A 14 10.36 -9.31 -2.82
C TYR A 14 11.08 -8.31 -1.92
N GLY A 15 11.13 -8.56 -0.60
CA GLY A 15 11.78 -7.67 0.35
C GLY A 15 11.00 -6.37 0.62
N ILE A 16 9.70 -6.37 0.33
CA ILE A 16 8.81 -5.26 0.66
C ILE A 16 8.07 -5.61 1.95
N ASP A 17 8.42 -4.92 3.03
CA ASP A 17 7.81 -5.18 4.33
C ASP A 17 6.38 -4.64 4.41
N GLY A 18 5.46 -5.45 4.93
CA GLY A 18 4.14 -4.98 5.33
C GLY A 18 4.15 -4.37 6.73
N VAL A 19 3.09 -3.65 7.08
CA VAL A 19 2.89 -3.21 8.47
C VAL A 19 2.93 -4.45 9.38
N PRO A 20 3.76 -4.47 10.43
CA PRO A 20 3.79 -5.59 11.37
C PRO A 20 2.41 -5.90 11.94
N GLY A 21 2.05 -7.17 12.05
CA GLY A 21 0.73 -7.53 12.55
C GLY A 21 0.47 -9.03 12.56
N TYR A 22 -0.79 -9.38 12.78
CA TYR A 22 -1.27 -10.75 12.73
C TYR A 22 -2.15 -10.93 11.49
N ASP A 23 -1.54 -11.41 10.41
CA ASP A 23 -2.15 -11.49 9.08
C ASP A 23 -3.06 -12.72 8.91
N LYS A 24 -3.75 -13.13 9.98
CA LYS A 24 -4.73 -14.23 9.99
C LYS A 24 -6.01 -13.74 10.64
N GLU A 25 -7.09 -14.48 10.44
CA GLU A 25 -8.32 -14.28 11.20
C GLU A 25 -8.05 -14.41 12.69
N LEU A 26 -8.59 -13.48 13.49
CA LEU A 26 -8.46 -13.53 14.93
C LEU A 26 -9.21 -14.74 15.50
N PRO A 27 -8.64 -15.43 16.48
CA PRO A 27 -9.32 -16.52 17.16
C PRO A 27 -10.59 -16.02 17.91
N ASN A 28 -11.44 -16.95 18.34
CA ASN A 28 -12.62 -16.59 19.14
C ASN A 28 -12.32 -16.53 20.65
N ASN A 29 -11.15 -16.99 21.06
CA ASN A 29 -10.73 -17.02 22.45
C ASN A 29 -10.12 -15.66 22.84
N GLU A 30 -10.68 -15.01 23.87
CA GLU A 30 -10.23 -13.68 24.31
C GLU A 30 -8.79 -13.68 24.84
N ASP A 31 -8.37 -14.74 25.54
CA ASP A 31 -6.99 -14.84 26.06
C ASP A 31 -5.97 -14.95 24.92
N GLU A 32 -6.31 -15.68 23.86
CA GLU A 32 -5.47 -15.77 22.66
C GLU A 32 -5.40 -14.42 21.92
N ILE A 33 -6.53 -13.70 21.81
CA ILE A 33 -6.58 -12.36 21.24
C ILE A 33 -5.67 -11.40 22.00
N LEU A 34 -5.74 -11.42 23.35
CA LEU A 34 -4.90 -10.59 24.21
C LEU A 34 -3.41 -10.91 24.01
N LYS A 35 -3.06 -12.19 23.97
CA LYS A 35 -1.67 -12.62 23.75
C LYS A 35 -1.13 -12.15 22.41
N ILE A 36 -1.89 -12.30 21.33
CA ILE A 36 -1.51 -11.82 19.99
C ILE A 36 -1.29 -10.31 20.00
N ALA A 37 -2.19 -9.57 20.66
CA ALA A 37 -2.08 -8.12 20.76
C ALA A 37 -0.85 -7.67 21.56
N ASP A 38 -0.50 -8.39 22.64
CA ASP A 38 0.68 -8.10 23.43
C ASP A 38 1.99 -8.39 22.66
N GLU A 39 1.99 -9.40 21.79
CA GLU A 39 3.13 -9.71 20.91
C GLU A 39 3.35 -8.61 19.87
N ILE A 40 2.28 -8.02 19.31
CA ILE A 40 2.35 -6.89 18.35
C ILE A 40 2.73 -5.59 19.08
N GLY A 41 2.24 -5.44 20.32
CA GLY A 41 2.38 -4.26 21.14
C GLY A 41 1.43 -3.12 20.74
N TYR A 42 1.06 -2.30 21.75
CA TYR A 42 0.18 -1.16 21.57
C TYR A 42 0.96 0.12 21.14
N PRO A 43 0.32 1.06 20.46
CA PRO A 43 -1.01 0.97 19.89
C PRO A 43 -1.07 0.03 18.69
N LEU A 44 -2.23 -0.63 18.51
CA LEU A 44 -2.52 -1.45 17.35
C LEU A 44 -3.85 -1.02 16.69
N ILE A 45 -4.09 -1.51 15.50
CA ILE A 45 -5.33 -1.26 14.78
C ILE A 45 -6.01 -2.57 14.42
N VAL A 46 -7.30 -2.70 14.74
CA VAL A 46 -8.18 -3.77 14.28
C VAL A 46 -8.72 -3.38 12.92
N LYS A 47 -8.59 -4.25 11.92
CA LYS A 47 -9.04 -3.99 10.55
C LYS A 47 -9.94 -5.11 10.03
N ALA A 48 -11.01 -4.76 9.32
CA ALA A 48 -11.79 -5.71 8.55
C ALA A 48 -11.02 -6.15 7.29
N THR A 49 -10.99 -7.45 7.00
CA THR A 49 -10.33 -7.98 5.79
C THR A 49 -10.97 -7.48 4.49
N ALA A 50 -12.29 -7.35 4.50
CA ALA A 50 -13.08 -6.84 3.37
C ALA A 50 -13.21 -5.31 3.38
N GLY A 51 -12.63 -4.61 4.38
CA GLY A 51 -12.75 -3.17 4.55
C GLY A 51 -11.84 -2.37 3.61
N GLY A 52 -12.25 -1.12 3.32
CA GLY A 52 -11.47 -0.17 2.54
C GLY A 52 -11.85 1.28 2.86
N GLY A 53 -10.97 2.25 2.49
CA GLY A 53 -11.25 3.67 2.69
C GLY A 53 -11.45 4.10 4.15
N GLY A 54 -10.79 3.43 5.09
CA GLY A 54 -10.86 3.77 6.52
C GLY A 54 -12.08 3.24 7.27
N ARG A 55 -12.96 2.47 6.61
CA ARG A 55 -14.12 1.86 7.26
C ARG A 55 -13.76 0.50 7.90
N GLY A 56 -14.37 0.19 9.05
CA GLY A 56 -14.13 -1.06 9.78
C GLY A 56 -12.74 -1.10 10.43
N MET A 57 -12.23 0.04 10.87
CA MET A 57 -10.94 0.17 11.56
C MET A 57 -11.13 0.76 12.95
N LYS A 58 -10.48 0.15 13.97
CA LYS A 58 -10.46 0.64 15.36
C LYS A 58 -9.04 0.67 15.88
N ILE A 59 -8.60 1.84 16.32
CA ILE A 59 -7.31 1.99 17.01
C ILE A 59 -7.51 1.58 18.46
N VAL A 60 -6.61 0.73 18.95
CA VAL A 60 -6.59 0.19 20.31
C VAL A 60 -5.27 0.60 20.95
N ARG A 61 -5.36 1.34 22.05
CA ARG A 61 -4.19 1.89 22.75
C ARG A 61 -3.79 1.11 23.99
N SER A 62 -4.68 0.23 24.46
CA SER A 62 -4.42 -0.60 25.64
C SER A 62 -5.22 -1.91 25.62
N SER A 63 -4.76 -2.90 26.37
CA SER A 63 -5.46 -4.19 26.52
C SER A 63 -6.88 -4.05 27.08
N LYS A 64 -7.14 -3.02 27.90
CA LYS A 64 -8.45 -2.81 28.54
C LYS A 64 -9.59 -2.58 27.54
N GLU A 65 -9.28 -1.98 26.41
CA GLU A 65 -10.29 -1.65 25.38
C GLU A 65 -10.32 -2.65 24.21
N LEU A 66 -9.37 -3.61 24.20
CA LEU A 66 -9.12 -4.48 23.06
C LEU A 66 -10.34 -5.31 22.68
N ILE A 67 -10.86 -6.10 23.60
CA ILE A 67 -11.96 -7.04 23.32
C ILE A 67 -13.21 -6.32 22.85
N ASN A 68 -13.58 -5.22 23.52
CA ASN A 68 -14.70 -4.39 23.08
C ASN A 68 -14.48 -3.80 21.68
N SER A 69 -13.27 -3.34 21.39
CA SER A 69 -12.91 -2.79 20.07
C SER A 69 -12.97 -3.85 18.97
N VAL A 70 -12.53 -5.08 19.25
CA VAL A 70 -12.64 -6.22 18.32
C VAL A 70 -14.11 -6.55 18.05
N GLN A 71 -14.97 -6.62 19.08
CA GLN A 71 -16.40 -6.89 18.90
C GLN A 71 -17.08 -5.82 18.05
N ILE A 72 -16.81 -4.54 18.31
CA ILE A 72 -17.35 -3.43 17.53
C ILE A 72 -16.85 -3.51 16.06
N ALA A 73 -15.57 -3.77 15.87
CA ALA A 73 -15.00 -3.89 14.51
C ALA A 73 -15.61 -5.05 13.72
N LYS A 74 -15.79 -6.22 14.37
CA LYS A 74 -16.49 -7.38 13.77
C LYS A 74 -17.92 -7.03 13.36
N GLN A 75 -18.67 -6.36 14.24
CA GLN A 75 -20.05 -5.97 13.94
C GLN A 75 -20.16 -4.94 12.81
N GLU A 76 -19.27 -3.94 12.80
CA GLU A 76 -19.19 -2.95 11.71
C GLU A 76 -18.81 -3.60 10.39
N ALA A 77 -17.87 -4.56 10.40
CA ALA A 77 -17.44 -5.30 9.22
C ALA A 77 -18.59 -6.16 8.65
N LEU A 78 -19.31 -6.87 9.53
CA LEU A 78 -20.47 -7.66 9.13
C LEU A 78 -21.56 -6.79 8.47
N ASN A 79 -21.88 -5.66 9.11
CA ASN A 79 -22.92 -4.77 8.62
C ASN A 79 -22.51 -4.04 7.32
N GLY A 80 -21.23 -3.70 7.18
CA GLY A 80 -20.74 -2.92 6.04
C GLY A 80 -20.30 -3.76 4.84
N PHE A 81 -19.83 -4.96 5.08
CA PHE A 81 -19.17 -5.80 4.06
C PHE A 81 -19.69 -7.24 4.00
N GLY A 82 -20.59 -7.64 4.91
CA GLY A 82 -21.13 -8.99 4.96
C GLY A 82 -20.16 -10.06 5.52
N SER A 83 -19.05 -9.62 6.12
CA SER A 83 -18.05 -10.51 6.73
C SER A 83 -17.54 -9.88 8.03
N ASP A 84 -17.44 -10.67 9.08
CA ASP A 84 -16.95 -10.24 10.40
C ASP A 84 -15.47 -10.54 10.62
N VAL A 85 -14.76 -10.97 9.58
CA VAL A 85 -13.34 -11.31 9.68
C VAL A 85 -12.51 -10.06 9.86
N VAL A 86 -11.80 -10.01 10.99
CA VAL A 86 -10.89 -8.91 11.35
C VAL A 86 -9.50 -9.45 11.69
N TYR A 87 -8.49 -8.59 11.56
CA TYR A 87 -7.09 -8.90 11.84
C TYR A 87 -6.42 -7.71 12.54
N PHE A 88 -5.21 -7.90 13.06
CA PHE A 88 -4.44 -6.85 13.74
C PHE A 88 -3.26 -6.38 12.91
N GLU A 89 -3.01 -5.07 12.96
CA GLU A 89 -1.75 -4.46 12.54
C GLU A 89 -1.24 -3.50 13.62
N LYS A 90 0.08 -3.29 13.64
CA LYS A 90 0.67 -2.20 14.42
C LYS A 90 0.11 -0.87 13.93
N PHE A 91 -0.30 -0.01 14.84
CA PHE A 91 -0.71 1.33 14.47
C PHE A 91 0.54 2.21 14.31
N ILE A 92 0.79 2.67 13.10
CA ILE A 92 1.85 3.63 12.79
C ILE A 92 1.31 5.02 13.13
N GLU A 93 1.98 5.75 14.03
CA GLU A 93 1.37 6.92 14.66
C GLU A 93 1.45 8.18 13.81
N ASN A 94 2.58 8.42 13.15
CA ASN A 94 2.83 9.63 12.37
C ASN A 94 3.42 9.31 10.98
N PRO A 95 2.80 8.40 10.21
CA PRO A 95 3.35 8.00 8.94
C PRO A 95 3.17 9.09 7.89
N ARG A 96 4.16 9.20 7.00
CA ARG A 96 3.94 9.82 5.69
C ARG A 96 3.34 8.77 4.74
N HIS A 97 2.47 9.21 3.86
CA HIS A 97 1.90 8.38 2.81
C HIS A 97 2.71 8.56 1.53
N ILE A 98 3.58 7.60 1.24
CA ILE A 98 4.46 7.62 0.06
C ILE A 98 4.01 6.57 -0.94
N GLU A 99 3.99 6.94 -2.21
CA GLU A 99 3.54 6.08 -3.29
C GLU A 99 4.63 5.89 -4.34
N VAL A 100 4.69 4.70 -4.91
CA VAL A 100 5.56 4.37 -6.06
C VAL A 100 4.69 4.13 -7.28
N GLN A 101 4.86 4.97 -8.32
CA GLN A 101 4.19 4.77 -9.60
C GLN A 101 4.92 3.73 -10.42
N VAL A 102 4.23 2.70 -10.88
CA VAL A 102 4.78 1.65 -11.73
C VAL A 102 4.02 1.52 -13.04
N VAL A 103 4.72 1.01 -14.05
CA VAL A 103 4.15 0.65 -15.36
C VAL A 103 4.73 -0.68 -15.77
N GLY A 104 3.89 -1.62 -16.18
CA GLY A 104 4.29 -2.93 -16.68
C GLY A 104 3.65 -3.25 -18.04
N ASP A 105 4.33 -4.02 -18.89
CA ASP A 105 3.86 -4.33 -20.24
C ASP A 105 3.17 -5.71 -20.38
N GLY A 106 2.99 -6.43 -19.28
CA GLY A 106 2.42 -7.77 -19.30
C GLY A 106 3.35 -8.86 -19.86
N LYS A 107 4.61 -8.52 -20.19
CA LYS A 107 5.59 -9.39 -20.83
C LYS A 107 6.91 -9.50 -20.05
N GLY A 108 6.84 -9.28 -18.74
CA GLY A 108 8.01 -9.34 -17.86
C GLY A 108 8.86 -8.08 -17.82
N ASN A 109 8.40 -6.98 -18.43
CA ASN A 109 9.08 -5.69 -18.31
C ASN A 109 8.25 -4.74 -17.44
N ALA A 110 8.93 -4.02 -16.56
CA ALA A 110 8.32 -3.00 -15.73
C ALA A 110 9.33 -1.89 -15.39
N ILE A 111 8.82 -0.70 -15.16
CA ILE A 111 9.58 0.45 -14.68
C ILE A 111 8.83 1.12 -13.53
N HIS A 112 9.54 1.89 -12.71
CA HIS A 112 8.95 2.89 -11.85
C HIS A 112 9.13 4.29 -12.44
N LEU A 113 8.22 5.19 -12.11
CA LEU A 113 8.26 6.61 -12.50
C LEU A 113 8.47 7.52 -11.27
N GLY A 114 9.18 7.02 -10.27
CA GLY A 114 9.44 7.72 -9.03
C GLY A 114 8.28 7.65 -8.05
N THR A 115 8.30 8.60 -7.11
CA THR A 115 7.42 8.61 -5.95
C THR A 115 6.52 9.83 -5.91
N ARG A 116 5.42 9.71 -5.16
CA ARG A 116 4.59 10.82 -4.69
C ARG A 116 4.51 10.80 -3.18
N ASP A 117 4.43 11.95 -2.58
CA ASP A 117 4.04 12.15 -1.19
C ASP A 117 2.59 12.64 -1.14
N CYS A 118 1.72 11.86 -0.56
CA CYS A 118 0.30 12.12 -0.42
C CYS A 118 -0.12 12.21 1.05
N SER A 119 0.75 12.70 1.92
CA SER A 119 0.54 12.76 3.38
C SER A 119 -0.49 13.78 3.80
N ILE A 120 -0.72 14.83 3.00
CA ILE A 120 -1.71 15.87 3.31
C ILE A 120 -3.11 15.34 2.94
N GLN A 121 -3.80 14.83 3.96
CA GLN A 121 -5.09 14.17 3.81
C GLN A 121 -6.13 14.71 4.79
N ARG A 122 -7.41 14.59 4.41
CA ARG A 122 -8.54 14.82 5.31
C ARG A 122 -9.45 13.60 5.31
N ARG A 123 -9.59 12.95 6.47
CA ARG A 123 -10.41 11.73 6.61
C ARG A 123 -9.99 10.63 5.61
N HIS A 124 -8.69 10.40 5.46
CA HIS A 124 -8.08 9.45 4.52
C HIS A 124 -8.31 9.78 3.03
N GLN A 125 -8.68 11.01 2.71
CA GLN A 125 -8.76 11.51 1.35
C GLN A 125 -7.56 12.42 1.08
N LYS A 126 -6.77 12.09 0.05
CA LYS A 126 -5.64 12.89 -0.43
C LYS A 126 -6.15 14.27 -0.87
N LEU A 127 -5.43 15.33 -0.47
CA LEU A 127 -5.77 16.73 -0.78
C LEU A 127 -4.66 17.42 -1.56
N ILE A 128 -3.41 17.13 -1.23
CA ILE A 128 -2.22 17.68 -1.90
C ILE A 128 -1.28 16.51 -2.12
N GLU A 129 -0.78 16.41 -3.33
CA GLU A 129 0.20 15.43 -3.76
C GLU A 129 1.45 16.13 -4.31
N GLU A 130 2.60 15.70 -3.81
CA GLU A 130 3.90 16.23 -4.21
C GLU A 130 4.75 15.13 -4.87
N ALA A 131 5.52 15.48 -5.89
CA ALA A 131 6.46 14.56 -6.54
C ALA A 131 7.79 15.27 -6.85
N PRO A 132 8.93 14.57 -6.67
CA PRO A 132 9.08 13.33 -5.93
C PRO A 132 8.92 13.51 -4.42
N ALA A 133 8.70 12.41 -3.67
CA ALA A 133 8.74 12.47 -2.21
C ALA A 133 10.13 12.92 -1.73
N ARG A 134 10.16 13.94 -0.86
CA ARG A 134 11.40 14.52 -0.30
C ARG A 134 11.67 13.99 1.10
N ASP A 135 12.88 14.20 1.60
CA ASP A 135 13.28 13.88 2.98
C ASP A 135 12.96 12.43 3.38
N VAL A 136 13.29 11.51 2.48
CA VAL A 136 13.26 10.07 2.70
C VAL A 136 14.68 9.51 2.65
N ASN A 137 14.93 8.43 3.39
CA ASN A 137 16.21 7.73 3.32
C ASN A 137 16.42 7.20 1.89
N LYS A 138 17.47 7.70 1.23
CA LYS A 138 17.70 7.42 -0.19
C LYS A 138 17.99 5.95 -0.47
N GLU A 139 18.82 5.31 0.37
CA GLU A 139 19.20 3.91 0.19
C GLU A 139 17.96 3.01 0.32
N LYS A 140 17.12 3.27 1.31
CA LYS A 140 15.86 2.55 1.51
C LYS A 140 14.86 2.81 0.40
N LEU A 141 14.82 4.03 -0.12
CA LEU A 141 13.97 4.36 -1.25
C LEU A 141 14.40 3.61 -2.52
N ASP A 142 15.69 3.64 -2.84
CA ASP A 142 16.23 2.96 -4.02
C ASP A 142 15.97 1.44 -3.95
N GLU A 143 16.12 0.82 -2.77
CA GLU A 143 15.77 -0.58 -2.51
C GLU A 143 14.28 -0.86 -2.77
N VAL A 144 13.38 -0.04 -2.22
CA VAL A 144 11.93 -0.20 -2.41
C VAL A 144 11.52 -0.02 -3.86
N LEU A 145 12.10 0.95 -4.57
CA LEU A 145 11.83 1.19 -5.99
C LEU A 145 12.21 -0.03 -6.84
N GLU A 146 13.40 -0.60 -6.61
CA GLU A 146 13.86 -1.82 -7.29
C GLU A 146 12.95 -3.02 -6.99
N ASN A 147 12.58 -3.21 -5.73
CA ASN A 147 11.71 -4.29 -5.29
C ASN A 147 10.30 -4.18 -5.92
N CYS A 148 9.76 -2.97 -6.04
CA CYS A 148 8.49 -2.72 -6.74
C CYS A 148 8.56 -3.09 -8.23
N VAL A 149 9.67 -2.78 -8.89
CA VAL A 149 9.88 -3.14 -10.30
C VAL A 149 10.01 -4.65 -10.46
N ASN A 150 10.80 -5.32 -9.60
CA ASN A 150 10.99 -6.76 -9.66
C ASN A 150 9.67 -7.52 -9.41
N LEU A 151 8.89 -7.07 -8.42
CA LEU A 151 7.53 -7.59 -8.19
C LEU A 151 6.67 -7.49 -9.46
N CYS A 152 6.64 -6.32 -10.10
CA CYS A 152 5.83 -6.10 -11.31
C CYS A 152 6.30 -6.97 -12.49
N LYS A 153 7.62 -7.17 -12.66
CA LYS A 153 8.18 -8.05 -13.70
C LYS A 153 7.73 -9.49 -13.52
N ASP A 154 7.90 -10.04 -12.33
CA ASP A 154 7.62 -11.44 -12.04
C ASP A 154 6.12 -11.76 -12.08
N LEU A 155 5.28 -10.79 -11.71
CA LEU A 155 3.83 -10.89 -11.84
C LEU A 155 3.33 -10.70 -13.29
N ASN A 156 4.21 -10.40 -14.24
CA ASN A 156 3.82 -9.97 -15.59
C ASN A 156 2.75 -8.88 -15.54
N TYR A 157 2.97 -7.88 -14.65
CA TYR A 157 2.00 -6.82 -14.44
C TYR A 157 1.73 -6.06 -15.73
N GLU A 158 0.45 -5.86 -16.07
CA GLU A 158 0.02 -5.19 -17.29
C GLU A 158 -0.76 -3.92 -16.96
N GLY A 159 -0.25 -2.77 -17.40
CA GLY A 159 -0.87 -1.46 -17.21
C GLY A 159 -0.11 -0.55 -16.24
N VAL A 160 -0.80 0.48 -15.78
CA VAL A 160 -0.30 1.42 -14.77
C VAL A 160 -0.80 1.02 -13.39
N GLY A 161 0.04 1.18 -12.38
CA GLY A 161 -0.32 0.86 -11.00
C GLY A 161 0.47 1.69 -10.02
N THR A 162 0.02 1.69 -8.76
CA THR A 162 0.66 2.42 -7.67
C THR A 162 0.76 1.52 -6.47
N LEU A 163 1.98 1.38 -5.91
CA LEU A 163 2.18 0.77 -4.61
C LEU A 163 2.21 1.86 -3.55
N GLU A 164 1.36 1.75 -2.56
CA GLU A 164 1.23 2.71 -1.45
C GLU A 164 1.95 2.21 -0.21
N PHE A 165 2.63 3.12 0.48
CA PHE A 165 3.44 2.84 1.66
C PHE A 165 3.15 3.83 2.78
N LEU A 166 3.21 3.34 4.02
CA LEU A 166 3.39 4.17 5.19
C LEU A 166 4.90 4.28 5.47
N TYR A 167 5.41 5.51 5.54
CA TYR A 167 6.82 5.76 5.81
C TYR A 167 6.98 6.44 7.16
N GLU A 168 7.65 5.77 8.08
CA GLU A 168 7.98 6.29 9.42
C GLU A 168 9.31 5.69 9.89
N ASN A 169 10.14 6.49 10.56
CA ASN A 169 11.43 6.05 11.11
C ASN A 169 12.33 5.34 10.07
N GLU A 170 12.43 5.92 8.88
CA GLU A 170 13.20 5.40 7.74
C GLU A 170 12.74 4.03 7.20
N CYS A 171 11.58 3.55 7.62
CA CYS A 171 11.00 2.30 7.15
C CYS A 171 9.80 2.56 6.24
N PHE A 172 9.74 1.78 5.15
CA PHE A 172 8.59 1.73 4.24
C PHE A 172 7.74 0.51 4.57
N TYR A 173 6.50 0.70 4.93
CA TYR A 173 5.55 -0.38 5.19
C TYR A 173 4.49 -0.41 4.10
N PHE A 174 4.44 -1.49 3.34
CA PHE A 174 3.44 -1.67 2.29
C PHE A 174 2.03 -1.61 2.84
N LEU A 175 1.21 -0.78 2.23
CA LEU A 175 -0.19 -0.61 2.58
C LEU A 175 -1.11 -1.35 1.60
N GLU A 176 -1.02 -1.00 0.31
CA GLU A 176 -1.81 -1.63 -0.75
C GLU A 176 -1.22 -1.35 -2.14
N MET A 177 -1.71 -2.08 -3.14
CA MET A 177 -1.44 -1.77 -4.55
C MET A 177 -2.74 -1.42 -5.25
N ASN A 178 -2.78 -0.24 -5.84
CA ASN A 178 -3.85 0.18 -6.73
C ASN A 178 -3.51 -0.22 -8.16
N THR A 179 -4.23 -1.21 -8.70
CA THR A 179 -4.01 -1.75 -10.05
C THR A 179 -4.80 -0.96 -11.09
N ARG A 180 -4.73 0.33 -11.02
CA ARG A 180 -5.41 1.30 -11.87
C ARG A 180 -4.68 2.64 -11.87
N ILE A 181 -5.02 3.51 -12.80
CA ILE A 181 -4.63 4.92 -12.71
C ILE A 181 -5.30 5.60 -11.52
N GLN A 182 -4.62 6.54 -10.89
CA GLN A 182 -5.13 7.33 -9.76
C GLN A 182 -5.32 8.79 -10.16
N VAL A 183 -6.10 9.53 -9.36
CA VAL A 183 -6.38 10.96 -9.60
C VAL A 183 -5.09 11.77 -9.60
N GLU A 184 -4.14 11.42 -8.76
CA GLU A 184 -2.85 12.08 -8.53
C GLU A 184 -1.75 11.77 -9.57
N HIS A 185 -2.05 10.97 -10.62
CA HIS A 185 -1.07 10.69 -11.68
C HIS A 185 -0.47 11.94 -12.35
N PRO A 186 -1.18 13.10 -12.47
CA PRO A 186 -0.65 14.25 -13.18
C PRO A 186 0.64 14.82 -12.60
N VAL A 187 0.85 14.74 -11.27
CA VAL A 187 2.10 15.24 -10.67
C VAL A 187 3.31 14.39 -11.10
N THR A 188 3.12 13.09 -11.32
CA THR A 188 4.16 12.22 -11.90
C THR A 188 4.41 12.54 -13.36
N GLU A 189 3.36 12.75 -14.15
CA GLU A 189 3.48 13.15 -15.56
C GLU A 189 4.24 14.48 -15.71
N MET A 190 3.97 15.44 -14.84
CA MET A 190 4.62 16.77 -14.87
C MET A 190 6.13 16.70 -14.64
N ILE A 191 6.60 15.81 -13.76
CA ILE A 191 8.04 15.71 -13.46
C ILE A 191 8.80 14.76 -14.39
N THR A 192 8.08 13.80 -15.00
CA THR A 192 8.70 12.78 -15.85
C THR A 192 8.53 13.04 -17.34
N GLY A 193 7.56 13.87 -17.73
CA GLY A 193 7.15 14.02 -19.13
C GLY A 193 6.48 12.78 -19.73
N PHE A 194 6.14 11.78 -18.91
CA PHE A 194 5.60 10.50 -19.33
C PHE A 194 4.07 10.49 -19.19
N ASP A 195 3.37 10.36 -20.31
CA ASP A 195 1.90 10.31 -20.38
C ASP A 195 1.40 8.91 -19.98
N LEU A 196 0.93 8.77 -18.74
CA LEU A 196 0.47 7.51 -18.16
C LEU A 196 -0.80 6.97 -18.81
N VAL A 197 -1.71 7.86 -19.19
CA VAL A 197 -2.97 7.48 -19.87
C VAL A 197 -2.66 6.90 -21.25
N LYS A 198 -1.80 7.58 -22.01
CA LYS A 198 -1.36 7.10 -23.32
C LYS A 198 -0.58 5.79 -23.21
N ALA A 199 0.25 5.64 -22.18
CA ALA A 199 0.97 4.41 -21.90
C ALA A 199 -0.01 3.25 -21.67
N GLN A 200 -1.02 3.44 -20.83
CA GLN A 200 -2.03 2.44 -20.54
C GLN A 200 -2.77 1.99 -21.80
N LEU A 201 -3.16 2.94 -22.67
CA LEU A 201 -3.80 2.63 -23.95
C LEU A 201 -2.87 1.83 -24.88
N ARG A 202 -1.60 2.20 -24.97
CA ARG A 202 -0.60 1.46 -25.79
C ARG A 202 -0.39 0.03 -25.28
N ILE A 203 -0.28 -0.15 -23.97
CA ILE A 203 -0.15 -1.47 -23.36
C ILE A 203 -1.36 -2.32 -23.71
N ALA A 204 -2.58 -1.80 -23.52
CA ALA A 204 -3.82 -2.51 -23.82
C ALA A 204 -3.95 -2.88 -25.33
N LEU A 205 -3.30 -2.14 -26.22
CA LEU A 205 -3.21 -2.46 -27.66
C LEU A 205 -2.09 -3.46 -27.98
N GLY A 206 -1.39 -3.99 -26.97
CA GLY A 206 -0.27 -4.93 -27.14
C GLY A 206 0.97 -4.32 -27.79
N MET A 207 1.04 -2.97 -27.87
CA MET A 207 2.20 -2.27 -28.42
C MET A 207 3.41 -2.47 -27.50
N PRO A 208 4.63 -2.60 -28.04
CA PRO A 208 5.82 -2.69 -27.20
C PRO A 208 5.89 -1.46 -26.31
N CYS A 209 5.97 -1.71 -25.01
CA CYS A 209 5.99 -0.63 -24.02
C CYS A 209 7.37 0.03 -24.04
N LEU A 210 7.49 1.25 -24.43
CA LEU A 210 7.86 2.48 -23.73
C LEU A 210 9.14 2.48 -22.90
N LEU A 211 9.74 1.36 -22.60
CA LEU A 211 10.90 1.28 -21.71
C LEU A 211 12.18 1.87 -22.35
N TYR A 212 12.10 2.18 -23.64
CA TYR A 212 13.22 2.78 -24.39
C TYR A 212 13.17 4.30 -24.50
N THR A 213 12.15 4.94 -23.93
CA THR A 213 11.96 6.39 -24.02
C THR A 213 11.73 7.04 -22.66
N SER A 214 12.30 6.48 -21.59
CA SER A 214 12.41 7.25 -20.35
C SER A 214 13.37 8.40 -20.64
N PRO A 215 12.92 9.67 -20.70
CA PRO A 215 13.85 10.78 -20.77
C PRO A 215 14.75 10.69 -19.53
N SER A 216 16.05 10.67 -19.76
CA SER A 216 17.00 10.85 -18.68
C SER A 216 16.63 12.15 -17.96
N PRO A 217 16.62 12.20 -16.64
CA PRO A 217 16.41 13.45 -15.91
C PRO A 217 17.44 14.54 -16.21
N ARG A 218 18.30 14.33 -17.18
CA ARG A 218 19.42 15.21 -17.58
C ARG A 218 19.36 15.73 -19.02
N ASP A 219 18.32 15.35 -19.78
CA ASP A 219 18.15 15.86 -21.16
C ASP A 219 17.07 16.95 -21.20
#